data_d2c70ca19f801c9bc076901e9c6d7dd6
#
_entry.id   d2c70ca19f801c9bc076901e9c6d7dd6
#
_cell.length_a   1.000
_cell.length_b   1.000
_cell.length_c   1.000
_cell.angle_alpha   90.00
_cell.angle_beta   90.00
_cell.angle_gamma   90.00
#
_symmetry.space_group_name_H-M   'P 1'
#
loop_
_entity.id
_entity.type
_entity.pdbx_description
1 polymer ?
#
loop_
_entity_poly.entity_id
_entity_poly.type
_entity_poly.pdbx_seq_one_letter_code
_entity_poly.pdbx_strand_id
1 'polypeptide(L)'
;MDRLFSFFKRKLEETSTDFLRYKYNEIHWNSHALGLVGPRGVGKSTMLLQYIKQNLNASETLYISADQLYFATHTLLEVADQFSKMNGKHLFIDEIHKYPEWSRELKEIIDTYSDMQVVISGSSILDIYQGMADLSRRVPIYEMQGLSFREYLAFFHGIEVPIFSLSDILTHKATIPGVAHPLPLFKDYLQRGYYPFAKDVDFDIELNQVITQTMETDIPNFANISVAAGRKLKQLLMVIAKSTPFKPVYQKLADVTNLSRNDIPNHLYYMERAGIIAQLRDNTSGIRGLGKVEKVYLDNTNLIYALAPEQANIGNLRETFFMNQMRVNHNVVCSKISDFEIDGATFEIGGKKKGQKQIETAAKGYIVKDDIEFGYANIIPLWAFGL
;
A
#
# COMPACT_ATOMS: atom_id res chain seq x y z
N MET A 1 1.15 -19.40 27.23
CA MET A 1 1.95 -19.76 26.02
C MET A 1 1.22 -20.78 25.12
N ASP A 2 0.67 -21.89 25.62
CA ASP A 2 0.08 -22.96 24.80
C ASP A 2 -0.99 -22.47 23.82
N ARG A 3 -1.83 -21.50 24.25
CA ARG A 3 -2.83 -20.88 23.37
C ARG A 3 -2.20 -20.14 22.20
N LEU A 4 -1.07 -19.44 22.42
CA LEU A 4 -0.36 -18.71 21.39
C LEU A 4 0.30 -19.67 20.39
N PHE A 5 0.95 -20.73 20.87
CA PHE A 5 1.52 -21.75 20.01
C PHE A 5 0.47 -22.51 19.19
N SER A 6 -0.69 -22.83 19.79
CA SER A 6 -1.79 -23.46 19.07
C SER A 6 -2.36 -22.56 17.96
N PHE A 7 -2.47 -21.27 18.21
CA PHE A 7 -2.85 -20.28 17.21
C PHE A 7 -1.82 -20.21 16.08
N PHE A 8 -0.54 -20.08 16.42
CA PHE A 8 0.55 -20.01 15.46
C PHE A 8 0.59 -21.24 14.56
N LYS A 9 0.55 -22.45 15.15
CA LYS A 9 0.57 -23.72 14.40
C LYS A 9 -0.55 -23.78 13.37
N ARG A 10 -1.79 -23.47 13.77
CA ARG A 10 -2.94 -23.44 12.85
C ARG A 10 -2.73 -22.44 11.71
N LYS A 11 -2.29 -21.22 12.01
CA LYS A 11 -2.02 -20.19 11.00
C LYS A 11 -0.93 -20.63 10.01
N LEU A 12 0.12 -21.29 10.50
CA LEU A 12 1.20 -21.77 9.66
C LEU A 12 0.73 -22.91 8.73
N GLU A 13 -0.11 -23.82 9.24
CA GLU A 13 -0.70 -24.91 8.44
C GLU A 13 -1.59 -24.38 7.31
N GLU A 14 -2.45 -23.40 7.61
CA GLU A 14 -3.36 -22.77 6.66
C GLU A 14 -2.67 -21.92 5.58
N THR A 15 -1.41 -21.52 5.78
CA THR A 15 -0.69 -20.62 4.87
C THR A 15 -0.18 -21.34 3.63
N SER A 16 -0.64 -20.93 2.43
CA SER A 16 -0.07 -21.36 1.15
C SER A 16 1.24 -20.61 0.86
N THR A 17 2.16 -21.31 0.18
CA THR A 17 3.43 -20.77 -0.33
C THR A 17 3.52 -20.78 -1.85
N ASP A 18 2.41 -21.01 -2.55
CA ASP A 18 2.37 -21.15 -4.02
C ASP A 18 2.70 -19.83 -4.74
N PHE A 19 2.43 -18.69 -4.09
CA PHE A 19 2.77 -17.37 -4.60
C PHE A 19 3.41 -16.52 -3.50
N LEU A 20 4.56 -15.94 -3.80
CA LEU A 20 5.26 -14.97 -2.93
C LEU A 20 5.20 -13.58 -3.56
N ARG A 21 4.87 -12.59 -2.75
CA ARG A 21 4.94 -11.18 -3.16
C ARG A 21 6.37 -10.81 -3.53
N TYR A 22 6.56 -10.01 -4.56
CA TYR A 22 7.92 -9.61 -4.98
C TYR A 22 8.69 -8.82 -3.92
N LYS A 23 7.98 -8.09 -3.07
CA LYS A 23 8.54 -7.43 -1.88
C LYS A 23 9.28 -8.38 -0.94
N TYR A 24 8.92 -9.65 -0.92
CA TYR A 24 9.57 -10.69 -0.13
C TYR A 24 11.09 -10.75 -0.33
N ASN A 25 11.54 -10.59 -1.58
CA ASN A 25 12.96 -10.64 -1.95
C ASN A 25 13.72 -9.33 -1.66
N GLU A 26 13.02 -8.24 -1.37
CA GLU A 26 13.62 -6.93 -1.05
C GLU A 26 13.85 -6.76 0.46
N ILE A 27 13.25 -7.59 1.30
CA ILE A 27 13.35 -7.50 2.74
C ILE A 27 14.63 -8.16 3.22
N HIS A 28 15.40 -7.44 4.04
CA HIS A 28 16.57 -7.99 4.72
C HIS A 28 16.13 -8.77 5.98
N TRP A 29 15.60 -9.96 5.77
CA TRP A 29 15.02 -10.81 6.81
C TRP A 29 15.97 -11.15 7.96
N ASN A 30 17.28 -11.09 7.76
CA ASN A 30 18.27 -11.37 8.79
C ASN A 30 18.52 -10.18 9.76
N SER A 31 17.80 -9.08 9.63
CA SER A 31 17.89 -7.97 10.57
C SER A 31 17.42 -8.39 11.96
N HIS A 32 18.09 -7.93 13.02
CA HIS A 32 17.71 -8.21 14.40
C HIS A 32 16.26 -7.79 14.71
N ALA A 33 15.85 -6.65 14.17
CA ALA A 33 14.44 -6.25 14.17
C ALA A 33 14.07 -5.64 12.82
N LEU A 34 12.83 -5.82 12.37
CA LEU A 34 12.26 -5.16 11.19
C LEU A 34 10.74 -5.03 11.30
N GLY A 35 10.19 -4.08 10.54
CA GLY A 35 8.76 -3.86 10.46
C GLY A 35 8.23 -3.91 9.02
N LEU A 36 7.08 -4.57 8.83
CA LEU A 36 6.35 -4.62 7.57
C LEU A 36 5.03 -3.86 7.71
N VAL A 37 4.90 -2.73 7.02
CA VAL A 37 3.72 -1.87 7.09
C VAL A 37 3.04 -1.73 5.73
N GLY A 38 1.79 -1.32 5.72
CA GLY A 38 1.06 -1.08 4.49
C GLY A 38 -0.45 -1.12 4.67
N PRO A 39 -1.25 -0.81 3.65
CA PRO A 39 -2.70 -0.83 3.71
C PRO A 39 -3.26 -2.17 4.21
N ARG A 40 -4.47 -2.12 4.74
CA ARG A 40 -5.19 -3.34 5.14
C ARG A 40 -5.52 -4.20 3.92
N GLY A 41 -5.41 -5.53 4.07
CA GLY A 41 -5.79 -6.48 3.02
C GLY A 41 -4.74 -6.75 1.94
N VAL A 42 -3.54 -6.16 2.00
CA VAL A 42 -2.50 -6.35 0.96
C VAL A 42 -1.66 -7.63 1.14
N GLY A 43 -1.88 -8.41 2.23
CA GLY A 43 -1.22 -9.71 2.44
C GLY A 43 0.01 -9.69 3.33
N LYS A 44 0.19 -8.71 4.21
CA LYS A 44 1.33 -8.62 5.16
C LYS A 44 1.47 -9.84 6.05
N SER A 45 0.40 -10.20 6.77
CA SER A 45 0.37 -11.37 7.67
C SER A 45 0.71 -12.66 6.94
N THR A 46 0.18 -12.83 5.72
CA THR A 46 0.49 -13.96 4.85
C THR A 46 1.98 -14.02 4.51
N MET A 47 2.59 -12.89 4.15
CA MET A 47 4.02 -12.83 3.83
C MET A 47 4.89 -13.20 5.03
N LEU A 48 4.56 -12.75 6.25
CA LEU A 48 5.28 -13.14 7.46
C LEU A 48 5.21 -14.65 7.70
N LEU A 49 4.02 -15.22 7.60
CA LEU A 49 3.80 -16.66 7.78
C LEU A 49 4.48 -17.50 6.68
N GLN A 50 4.50 -17.00 5.44
CA GLN A 50 5.24 -17.61 4.34
C GLN A 50 6.74 -17.65 4.61
N TYR A 51 7.30 -16.53 5.10
CA TYR A 51 8.71 -16.48 5.48
C TYR A 51 9.02 -17.48 6.59
N ILE A 52 8.23 -17.54 7.65
CA ILE A 52 8.38 -18.49 8.73
C ILE A 52 8.35 -19.94 8.17
N LYS A 53 7.32 -20.25 7.37
CA LYS A 53 7.10 -21.61 6.83
C LYS A 53 8.25 -22.11 5.96
N GLN A 54 8.89 -21.22 5.22
CA GLN A 54 9.94 -21.58 4.27
C GLN A 54 11.36 -21.54 4.86
N ASN A 55 11.61 -20.70 5.87
CA ASN A 55 12.98 -20.37 6.26
C ASN A 55 13.30 -20.62 7.74
N LEU A 56 12.28 -20.76 8.61
CA LEU A 56 12.52 -20.83 10.06
C LEU A 56 12.06 -22.17 10.66
N ASN A 57 12.69 -22.52 11.78
CA ASN A 57 12.25 -23.67 12.57
C ASN A 57 11.07 -23.25 13.45
N ALA A 58 9.91 -23.89 13.27
CA ALA A 58 8.70 -23.59 14.03
C ALA A 58 8.86 -23.81 15.55
N SER A 59 9.79 -24.68 16.00
CA SER A 59 10.05 -24.88 17.44
C SER A 59 10.81 -23.72 18.10
N GLU A 60 11.50 -22.89 17.31
CA GLU A 60 12.26 -21.71 17.77
C GLU A 60 11.57 -20.40 17.36
N THR A 61 10.36 -20.49 16.80
CA THR A 61 9.60 -19.35 16.26
C THR A 61 8.26 -19.23 16.95
N LEU A 62 7.81 -17.99 17.18
CA LEU A 62 6.47 -17.69 17.65
C LEU A 62 5.87 -16.55 16.81
N TYR A 63 4.68 -16.78 16.25
CA TYR A 63 3.86 -15.77 15.61
C TYR A 63 2.62 -15.50 16.45
N ILE A 64 2.41 -14.23 16.80
CA ILE A 64 1.28 -13.74 17.57
C ILE A 64 0.62 -12.56 16.86
N SER A 65 -0.66 -12.32 17.12
CA SER A 65 -1.33 -11.09 16.73
C SER A 65 -1.67 -10.26 17.97
N ALA A 66 -1.29 -8.98 17.94
CA ALA A 66 -1.44 -8.08 19.09
C ALA A 66 -2.92 -7.71 19.39
N ASP A 67 -3.84 -8.05 18.48
CA ASP A 67 -5.29 -7.89 18.68
C ASP A 67 -5.96 -9.07 19.43
N GLN A 68 -5.19 -10.13 19.77
CA GLN A 68 -5.75 -11.28 20.49
C GLN A 68 -6.18 -10.89 21.90
N LEU A 69 -7.31 -11.44 22.35
CA LEU A 69 -7.80 -11.27 23.73
C LEU A 69 -6.79 -11.67 24.82
N TYR A 70 -5.75 -12.43 24.46
CA TYR A 70 -4.64 -12.78 25.34
C TYR A 70 -3.98 -11.52 25.91
N PHE A 71 -3.81 -10.49 25.08
CA PHE A 71 -3.18 -9.22 25.44
C PHE A 71 -4.07 -8.25 26.25
N ALA A 72 -5.30 -8.62 26.57
CA ALA A 72 -6.11 -7.89 27.52
C ALA A 72 -5.61 -8.06 28.98
N THR A 73 -4.83 -9.10 29.26
CA THR A 73 -4.33 -9.45 30.61
C THR A 73 -2.86 -9.79 30.67
N HIS A 74 -2.17 -9.86 29.51
CA HIS A 74 -0.73 -10.15 29.41
C HIS A 74 -0.03 -9.11 28.56
N THR A 75 1.22 -8.85 28.85
CA THR A 75 2.03 -7.91 28.07
C THR A 75 2.85 -8.61 26.99
N LEU A 76 3.29 -7.83 25.98
CA LEU A 76 4.22 -8.34 24.96
C LEU A 76 5.57 -8.72 25.61
N LEU A 77 6.01 -7.94 26.60
CA LEU A 77 7.24 -8.20 27.34
C LEU A 77 7.19 -9.52 28.11
N GLU A 78 6.05 -9.85 28.79
CA GLU A 78 5.87 -11.14 29.45
C GLU A 78 5.93 -12.31 28.47
N VAL A 79 5.36 -12.15 27.27
CA VAL A 79 5.43 -13.18 26.21
C VAL A 79 6.86 -13.35 25.73
N ALA A 80 7.59 -12.26 25.47
CA ALA A 80 9.00 -12.30 25.06
C ALA A 80 9.88 -12.97 26.11
N ASP A 81 9.69 -12.65 27.40
CA ASP A 81 10.43 -13.25 28.53
C ASP A 81 10.18 -14.77 28.59
N GLN A 82 8.93 -15.19 28.56
CA GLN A 82 8.58 -16.62 28.57
C GLN A 82 9.12 -17.34 27.35
N PHE A 83 9.02 -16.75 26.18
CA PHE A 83 9.49 -17.31 24.92
C PHE A 83 11.02 -17.45 24.89
N SER A 84 11.76 -16.45 25.40
CA SER A 84 13.22 -16.51 25.55
C SER A 84 13.65 -17.65 26.47
N LYS A 85 12.96 -17.87 27.61
CA LYS A 85 13.20 -18.99 28.54
C LYS A 85 12.96 -20.36 27.92
N MET A 86 12.19 -20.41 26.82
CA MET A 86 11.95 -21.64 26.01
C MET A 86 12.95 -21.77 24.84
N ASN A 87 14.05 -21.01 24.84
CA ASN A 87 15.02 -20.91 23.74
C ASN A 87 14.42 -20.41 22.42
N GLY A 88 13.39 -19.56 22.49
CA GLY A 88 12.79 -18.92 21.32
C GLY A 88 13.75 -17.91 20.67
N LYS A 89 13.83 -17.94 19.33
CA LYS A 89 14.77 -17.11 18.55
C LYS A 89 14.09 -16.08 17.63
N HIS A 90 12.86 -16.36 17.21
CA HIS A 90 12.17 -15.54 16.23
C HIS A 90 10.76 -15.18 16.70
N LEU A 91 10.53 -13.93 17.07
CA LEU A 91 9.25 -13.43 17.54
C LEU A 91 8.60 -12.55 16.45
N PHE A 92 7.46 -12.97 15.93
CA PHE A 92 6.67 -12.23 14.95
C PHE A 92 5.42 -11.69 15.62
N ILE A 93 5.24 -10.37 15.58
CA ILE A 93 4.11 -9.66 16.19
C ILE A 93 3.32 -8.95 15.10
N ASP A 94 2.18 -9.54 14.74
CA ASP A 94 1.27 -8.99 13.75
C ASP A 94 0.30 -7.98 14.38
N GLU A 95 -0.18 -7.01 13.59
CA GLU A 95 -1.11 -5.94 14.02
C GLU A 95 -0.63 -5.21 15.30
N ILE A 96 0.68 -4.98 15.43
CA ILE A 96 1.30 -4.46 16.66
C ILE A 96 0.65 -3.18 17.19
N HIS A 97 0.14 -2.33 16.29
CA HIS A 97 -0.54 -1.07 16.62
C HIS A 97 -1.85 -1.25 17.42
N LYS A 98 -2.38 -2.48 17.49
CA LYS A 98 -3.56 -2.78 18.32
C LYS A 98 -3.23 -2.90 19.81
N TYR A 99 -1.94 -2.99 20.16
CA TYR A 99 -1.50 -3.03 21.55
C TYR A 99 -1.04 -1.63 22.00
N PRO A 100 -1.66 -1.01 23.03
CA PRO A 100 -1.44 0.41 23.33
C PRO A 100 0.01 0.79 23.67
N GLU A 101 0.71 -0.02 24.46
CA GLU A 101 2.08 0.24 24.93
C GLU A 101 3.17 -0.35 24.01
N TRP A 102 2.83 -0.71 22.78
CA TRP A 102 3.67 -1.50 21.90
C TRP A 102 5.08 -0.93 21.67
N SER A 103 5.21 0.38 21.47
CA SER A 103 6.49 0.99 21.10
C SER A 103 7.50 0.95 22.25
N ARG A 104 7.00 1.12 23.49
CA ARG A 104 7.81 1.07 24.70
C ARG A 104 8.26 -0.37 24.99
N GLU A 105 7.33 -1.32 24.96
CA GLU A 105 7.65 -2.72 25.21
C GLU A 105 8.50 -3.32 24.10
N LEU A 106 8.25 -2.99 22.83
CA LEU A 106 9.07 -3.43 21.71
C LEU A 106 10.52 -2.96 21.86
N LYS A 107 10.73 -1.69 22.27
CA LYS A 107 12.08 -1.19 22.55
C LYS A 107 12.77 -2.00 23.64
N GLU A 108 12.08 -2.27 24.75
CA GLU A 108 12.61 -3.05 25.84
C GLU A 108 12.92 -4.49 25.43
N ILE A 109 12.05 -5.11 24.63
CA ILE A 109 12.27 -6.47 24.08
C ILE A 109 13.54 -6.50 23.21
N ILE A 110 13.69 -5.55 22.27
CA ILE A 110 14.85 -5.48 21.37
C ILE A 110 16.15 -5.24 22.15
N ASP A 111 16.11 -4.36 23.15
CA ASP A 111 17.29 -3.99 23.92
C ASP A 111 17.68 -5.10 24.93
N THR A 112 16.73 -5.91 25.40
CA THR A 112 16.94 -6.97 26.40
C THR A 112 17.33 -8.31 25.79
N TYR A 113 16.70 -8.71 24.70
CA TYR A 113 16.85 -10.03 24.09
C TYR A 113 17.65 -9.97 22.79
N SER A 114 18.97 -9.74 22.89
CA SER A 114 19.88 -9.57 21.74
C SER A 114 19.92 -10.77 20.79
N ASP A 115 19.62 -11.96 21.28
CA ASP A 115 19.63 -13.20 20.51
C ASP A 115 18.26 -13.55 19.88
N MET A 116 17.24 -12.70 20.12
CA MET A 116 15.89 -12.85 19.62
C MET A 116 15.63 -11.86 18.48
N GLN A 117 15.40 -12.37 17.28
CA GLN A 117 14.91 -11.57 16.17
C GLN A 117 13.45 -11.17 16.40
N VAL A 118 13.12 -9.90 16.17
CA VAL A 118 11.75 -9.38 16.31
C VAL A 118 11.25 -8.80 15.01
N VAL A 119 10.16 -9.35 14.48
CA VAL A 119 9.52 -8.87 13.26
C VAL A 119 8.12 -8.38 13.60
N ILE A 120 7.82 -7.14 13.23
CA ILE A 120 6.51 -6.54 13.48
C ILE A 120 5.76 -6.28 12.18
N SER A 121 4.44 -6.33 12.23
CA SER A 121 3.60 -5.79 11.17
C SER A 121 2.46 -4.92 11.69
N GLY A 122 1.93 -4.08 10.81
CA GLY A 122 0.77 -3.26 11.10
C GLY A 122 0.01 -2.86 9.85
N SER A 123 -1.32 -2.83 9.96
CA SER A 123 -2.20 -2.39 8.88
C SER A 123 -2.26 -0.86 8.77
N SER A 124 -1.98 -0.14 9.86
CA SER A 124 -1.94 1.32 9.86
C SER A 124 -0.49 1.80 9.84
N ILE A 125 -0.09 2.43 8.74
CA ILE A 125 1.20 3.11 8.64
C ILE A 125 1.31 4.24 9.70
N LEU A 126 0.17 4.80 10.08
CA LEU A 126 0.07 5.93 10.99
C LEU A 126 0.59 5.59 12.39
N ASP A 127 0.06 4.53 13.01
CA ASP A 127 0.41 4.17 14.39
C ASP A 127 1.87 3.77 14.54
N ILE A 128 2.40 3.05 13.55
CA ILE A 128 3.79 2.61 13.57
C ILE A 128 4.74 3.81 13.47
N TYR A 129 4.47 4.80 12.62
CA TYR A 129 5.35 5.96 12.51
C TYR A 129 5.37 6.85 13.75
N GLN A 130 4.28 6.96 14.53
CA GLN A 130 4.29 7.69 15.80
C GLN A 130 5.13 6.98 16.88
N GLY A 131 4.94 5.67 17.03
CA GLY A 131 5.72 4.87 17.99
C GLY A 131 7.18 4.69 17.58
N MET A 132 7.49 4.89 16.30
CA MET A 132 8.82 4.69 15.72
C MET A 132 9.83 5.80 16.04
N ALA A 133 9.42 6.93 16.60
CA ALA A 133 10.36 8.01 16.91
C ALA A 133 11.55 7.52 17.76
N ASP A 134 11.29 6.66 18.76
CA ASP A 134 12.31 6.05 19.63
C ASP A 134 12.94 4.78 19.03
N LEU A 135 12.35 4.20 17.99
CA LEU A 135 12.76 2.93 17.37
C LEU A 135 13.44 3.11 16.00
N SER A 136 13.48 4.33 15.47
CA SER A 136 13.87 4.62 14.08
C SER A 136 15.24 4.09 13.65
N ARG A 137 16.18 3.89 14.59
CA ARG A 137 17.49 3.28 14.32
C ARG A 137 17.54 1.78 14.55
N ARG A 138 16.51 1.21 15.22
CA ARG A 138 16.47 -0.21 15.62
C ARG A 138 15.68 -1.07 14.67
N VAL A 139 14.60 -0.50 14.08
CA VAL A 139 13.61 -1.23 13.31
C VAL A 139 13.48 -0.59 11.93
N PRO A 140 14.21 -1.08 10.90
CA PRO A 140 13.97 -0.68 9.54
C PRO A 140 12.55 -1.08 9.12
N ILE A 141 11.84 -0.15 8.46
CA ILE A 141 10.45 -0.32 8.02
C ILE A 141 10.41 -0.55 6.53
N TYR A 142 9.74 -1.62 6.12
CA TYR A 142 9.43 -1.93 4.73
C TYR A 142 7.94 -1.66 4.46
N GLU A 143 7.66 -0.86 3.44
CA GLU A 143 6.29 -0.58 3.01
C GLU A 143 5.86 -1.61 1.96
N MET A 144 4.66 -2.18 2.13
CA MET A 144 4.05 -3.14 1.22
C MET A 144 2.77 -2.55 0.65
N GLN A 145 2.72 -2.44 -0.66
CA GLN A 145 1.53 -2.00 -1.42
C GLN A 145 0.65 -3.21 -1.81
N GLY A 146 -0.51 -2.96 -2.39
CA GLY A 146 -1.29 -4.00 -3.05
C GLY A 146 -0.54 -4.62 -4.23
N LEU A 147 -1.18 -5.56 -4.92
CA LEU A 147 -0.57 -6.23 -6.08
C LEU A 147 -0.30 -5.22 -7.20
N SER A 148 0.89 -5.26 -7.80
CA SER A 148 1.13 -4.66 -9.10
C SER A 148 0.41 -5.46 -10.19
N PHE A 149 0.29 -4.91 -11.40
CA PHE A 149 -0.27 -5.69 -12.52
C PHE A 149 0.57 -6.95 -12.81
N ARG A 150 1.90 -6.86 -12.66
CA ARG A 150 2.81 -8.00 -12.76
C ARG A 150 2.52 -9.08 -11.71
N GLU A 151 2.32 -8.69 -10.44
CA GLU A 151 1.96 -9.63 -9.37
C GLU A 151 0.56 -10.23 -9.56
N TYR A 152 -0.39 -9.44 -10.07
CA TYR A 152 -1.72 -9.93 -10.44
C TYR A 152 -1.66 -11.02 -11.51
N LEU A 153 -0.85 -10.83 -12.55
CA LEU A 153 -0.66 -11.83 -13.60
C LEU A 153 -0.13 -13.16 -13.04
N ALA A 154 0.87 -13.09 -12.16
CA ALA A 154 1.42 -14.28 -11.51
C ALA A 154 0.40 -14.92 -10.55
N PHE A 155 -0.23 -14.13 -9.68
CA PHE A 155 -1.09 -14.64 -8.62
C PHE A 155 -2.43 -15.18 -9.11
N PHE A 156 -3.08 -14.51 -10.07
CA PHE A 156 -4.41 -14.91 -10.56
C PHE A 156 -4.37 -15.81 -11.80
N HIS A 157 -3.32 -15.67 -12.62
CA HIS A 157 -3.24 -16.32 -13.93
C HIS A 157 -2.03 -17.25 -14.10
N GLY A 158 -1.11 -17.31 -13.11
CA GLY A 158 0.10 -18.13 -13.22
C GLY A 158 1.08 -17.64 -14.30
N ILE A 159 0.99 -16.37 -14.72
CA ILE A 159 1.81 -15.78 -15.76
C ILE A 159 2.96 -15.02 -15.10
N GLU A 160 4.14 -15.64 -15.11
CA GLU A 160 5.37 -15.03 -14.60
C GLU A 160 5.93 -14.00 -15.59
N VAL A 161 6.11 -12.76 -15.13
CA VAL A 161 6.64 -11.66 -15.93
C VAL A 161 7.92 -11.15 -15.28
N PRO A 162 9.03 -10.98 -16.05
CA PRO A 162 10.26 -10.42 -15.52
C PRO A 162 10.09 -8.98 -15.05
N ILE A 163 11.04 -8.50 -14.22
CA ILE A 163 11.09 -7.11 -13.78
C ILE A 163 11.59 -6.25 -14.95
N PHE A 164 10.88 -5.17 -15.24
CA PHE A 164 11.29 -4.15 -16.18
C PHE A 164 11.59 -2.83 -15.46
N SER A 165 12.72 -2.23 -15.77
CA SER A 165 13.03 -0.87 -15.34
C SER A 165 12.15 0.14 -16.10
N LEU A 166 12.01 1.37 -15.57
CA LEU A 166 11.35 2.45 -16.31
C LEU A 166 12.00 2.65 -17.69
N SER A 167 13.33 2.54 -17.79
CA SER A 167 14.03 2.61 -19.09
C SER A 167 13.62 1.50 -20.05
N ASP A 168 13.41 0.28 -19.56
CA ASP A 168 12.96 -0.84 -20.40
C ASP A 168 11.53 -0.62 -20.90
N ILE A 169 10.65 -0.09 -20.06
CA ILE A 169 9.28 0.28 -20.42
C ILE A 169 9.30 1.36 -21.53
N LEU A 170 10.08 2.42 -21.32
CA LEU A 170 10.18 3.54 -22.26
C LEU A 170 10.87 3.19 -23.59
N THR A 171 11.64 2.10 -23.63
CA THR A 171 12.28 1.56 -24.84
C THR A 171 11.53 0.36 -25.44
N HIS A 172 10.29 0.13 -25.02
CA HIS A 172 9.38 -0.92 -25.53
C HIS A 172 9.87 -2.37 -25.35
N LYS A 173 10.69 -2.62 -24.32
CA LYS A 173 11.16 -3.98 -24.00
C LYS A 173 10.17 -4.74 -23.10
N ALA A 174 9.27 -4.03 -22.42
CA ALA A 174 8.29 -4.62 -21.54
C ALA A 174 7.26 -5.45 -22.32
N THR A 175 7.19 -6.75 -22.02
CA THR A 175 6.32 -7.72 -22.66
C THR A 175 5.76 -8.72 -21.63
N ILE A 176 4.61 -9.30 -21.93
CA ILE A 176 4.03 -10.36 -21.09
C ILE A 176 4.21 -11.69 -21.84
N PRO A 177 5.02 -12.63 -21.32
CA PRO A 177 5.29 -13.90 -21.99
C PRO A 177 3.98 -14.68 -22.27
N GLY A 178 3.82 -15.13 -23.52
CA GLY A 178 2.66 -15.93 -23.92
C GLY A 178 1.33 -15.18 -24.06
N VAL A 179 1.31 -13.86 -23.86
CA VAL A 179 0.11 -13.03 -23.95
C VAL A 179 0.20 -12.07 -25.13
N ALA A 180 -0.54 -12.34 -26.18
CA ALA A 180 -0.61 -11.46 -27.37
C ALA A 180 -1.50 -10.22 -27.13
N HIS A 181 -2.54 -10.37 -26.30
CA HIS A 181 -3.57 -9.36 -26.05
C HIS A 181 -3.66 -9.05 -24.54
N PRO A 182 -2.85 -8.14 -23.98
CA PRO A 182 -2.83 -7.84 -22.55
C PRO A 182 -4.04 -7.04 -22.05
N LEU A 183 -4.75 -6.34 -22.91
CA LEU A 183 -5.82 -5.40 -22.52
C LEU A 183 -6.97 -6.04 -21.72
N PRO A 184 -7.47 -7.25 -22.02
CA PRO A 184 -8.50 -7.89 -21.20
C PRO A 184 -8.03 -8.12 -19.76
N LEU A 185 -6.83 -8.69 -19.57
CA LEU A 185 -6.24 -8.92 -18.24
C LEU A 185 -5.99 -7.60 -17.49
N PHE A 186 -5.57 -6.57 -18.21
CA PHE A 186 -5.36 -5.25 -17.63
C PHE A 186 -6.68 -4.60 -17.19
N LYS A 187 -7.77 -4.74 -17.93
CA LYS A 187 -9.09 -4.25 -17.53
C LYS A 187 -9.60 -4.94 -16.27
N ASP A 188 -9.42 -6.25 -16.18
CA ASP A 188 -9.80 -7.01 -14.98
C ASP A 188 -8.98 -6.56 -13.77
N TYR A 189 -7.66 -6.36 -13.93
CA TYR A 189 -6.81 -5.81 -12.88
C TYR A 189 -7.30 -4.44 -12.40
N LEU A 190 -7.60 -3.52 -13.30
CA LEU A 190 -8.10 -2.19 -12.93
C LEU A 190 -9.35 -2.26 -12.07
N GLN A 191 -10.22 -3.23 -12.34
CA GLN A 191 -11.49 -3.39 -11.64
C GLN A 191 -11.32 -4.05 -10.25
N ARG A 192 -10.52 -5.12 -10.13
CA ARG A 192 -10.42 -5.91 -8.90
C ARG A 192 -9.07 -6.60 -8.65
N GLY A 193 -8.00 -6.17 -9.29
CA GLY A 193 -6.70 -6.88 -9.25
C GLY A 193 -5.73 -6.40 -8.18
N TYR A 194 -5.99 -5.30 -7.48
CA TYR A 194 -5.05 -4.72 -6.52
C TYR A 194 -4.94 -5.48 -5.19
N TYR A 195 -6.03 -6.13 -4.75
CA TYR A 195 -6.07 -6.84 -3.48
C TYR A 195 -6.00 -8.36 -3.69
N PRO A 196 -5.15 -9.10 -2.91
CA PRO A 196 -5.09 -10.56 -2.99
C PRO A 196 -6.42 -11.26 -2.72
N PHE A 197 -7.27 -10.73 -1.84
CA PHE A 197 -8.60 -11.27 -1.53
C PHE A 197 -9.65 -11.03 -2.63
N ALA A 198 -9.26 -10.43 -3.76
CA ALA A 198 -10.15 -10.32 -4.92
C ALA A 198 -10.52 -11.69 -5.56
N LYS A 199 -9.90 -12.79 -5.10
CA LYS A 199 -10.36 -14.17 -5.40
C LYS A 199 -11.68 -14.53 -4.73
N ASP A 200 -12.04 -13.85 -3.64
CA ASP A 200 -13.21 -14.18 -2.85
C ASP A 200 -14.50 -13.69 -3.55
N VAL A 201 -15.55 -14.46 -3.39
CA VAL A 201 -16.85 -14.17 -4.02
C VAL A 201 -17.42 -12.84 -3.50
N ASP A 202 -17.17 -12.56 -2.21
CA ASP A 202 -17.70 -11.40 -1.50
C ASP A 202 -16.74 -10.19 -1.54
N PHE A 203 -15.81 -10.15 -2.49
CA PHE A 203 -14.78 -9.11 -2.61
C PHE A 203 -15.29 -7.67 -2.40
N ASP A 204 -16.41 -7.32 -3.04
CA ASP A 204 -16.96 -5.96 -2.96
C ASP A 204 -17.46 -5.63 -1.54
N ILE A 205 -18.01 -6.63 -0.84
CA ILE A 205 -18.45 -6.50 0.56
C ILE A 205 -17.21 -6.33 1.45
N GLU A 206 -16.22 -7.19 1.28
CA GLU A 206 -14.98 -7.18 2.07
C GLU A 206 -14.19 -5.88 1.86
N LEU A 207 -14.08 -5.39 0.62
CA LEU A 207 -13.41 -4.12 0.33
C LEU A 207 -14.13 -2.94 1.01
N ASN A 208 -15.45 -2.92 0.99
CA ASN A 208 -16.24 -1.91 1.71
C ASN A 208 -16.06 -2.00 3.23
N GLN A 209 -15.90 -3.21 3.79
CA GLN A 209 -15.58 -3.40 5.21
C GLN A 209 -14.19 -2.88 5.54
N VAL A 210 -13.18 -3.18 4.71
CA VAL A 210 -11.81 -2.65 4.85
C VAL A 210 -11.80 -1.13 4.85
N ILE A 211 -12.50 -0.49 3.91
CA ILE A 211 -12.63 0.97 3.83
C ILE A 211 -13.29 1.51 5.11
N THR A 212 -14.40 0.91 5.52
CA THR A 212 -15.16 1.34 6.71
C THR A 212 -14.32 1.21 7.98
N GLN A 213 -13.64 0.09 8.17
CA GLN A 213 -12.75 -0.14 9.29
C GLN A 213 -11.61 0.90 9.34
N THR A 214 -11.00 1.19 8.20
CA THR A 214 -9.94 2.18 8.10
C THR A 214 -10.43 3.58 8.46
N MET A 215 -11.60 3.98 7.94
CA MET A 215 -12.13 5.34 8.11
C MET A 215 -12.79 5.57 9.48
N GLU A 216 -13.49 4.57 10.02
CA GLU A 216 -14.29 4.73 11.23
C GLU A 216 -13.58 4.23 12.50
N THR A 217 -12.48 3.49 12.35
CA THR A 217 -11.75 2.92 13.49
C THR A 217 -10.25 3.23 13.45
N ASP A 218 -9.54 2.84 12.38
CA ASP A 218 -8.07 2.92 12.38
C ASP A 218 -7.58 4.37 12.38
N ILE A 219 -8.08 5.23 11.48
CA ILE A 219 -7.71 6.66 11.45
C ILE A 219 -8.17 7.41 12.71
N PRO A 220 -9.43 7.26 13.20
CA PRO A 220 -9.85 7.89 14.44
C PRO A 220 -9.02 7.51 15.66
N ASN A 221 -8.70 6.25 15.84
CA ASN A 221 -7.85 5.80 16.94
C ASN A 221 -6.46 6.44 16.88
N PHE A 222 -5.85 6.44 15.70
CA PHE A 222 -4.55 7.06 15.48
C PHE A 222 -4.56 8.57 15.73
N ALA A 223 -5.52 9.28 15.13
CA ALA A 223 -5.61 10.74 15.23
C ALA A 223 -6.19 11.21 16.57
N ASN A 224 -6.56 10.28 17.46
CA ASN A 224 -7.23 10.54 18.73
C ASN A 224 -8.47 11.44 18.56
N ILE A 225 -9.28 11.12 17.55
CA ILE A 225 -10.52 11.83 17.22
C ILE A 225 -11.74 10.95 17.51
N SER A 226 -12.87 11.57 17.73
CA SER A 226 -14.11 10.86 18.07
C SER A 226 -14.64 10.01 16.90
N VAL A 227 -15.43 8.97 17.22
CA VAL A 227 -16.15 8.16 16.23
C VAL A 227 -17.05 9.03 15.33
N ALA A 228 -17.62 10.11 15.87
CA ALA A 228 -18.40 11.07 15.10
C ALA A 228 -17.53 11.79 14.03
N ALA A 229 -16.27 12.09 14.34
CA ALA A 229 -15.32 12.61 13.38
C ALA A 229 -14.96 11.57 12.31
N GLY A 230 -14.84 10.30 12.65
CA GLY A 230 -14.65 9.20 11.69
C GLY A 230 -15.74 9.13 10.63
N ARG A 231 -17.01 9.32 11.01
CA ARG A 231 -18.13 9.41 10.04
C ARG A 231 -17.99 10.59 9.09
N LYS A 232 -17.52 11.74 9.57
CA LYS A 232 -17.23 12.90 8.71
C LYS A 232 -16.05 12.65 7.77
N LEU A 233 -15.05 11.92 8.23
CA LEU A 233 -13.95 11.47 7.37
C LEU A 233 -14.46 10.58 6.23
N LYS A 234 -15.39 9.66 6.51
CA LYS A 234 -16.01 8.83 5.45
C LYS A 234 -16.83 9.68 4.48
N GLN A 235 -17.53 10.73 4.95
CA GLN A 235 -18.19 11.69 4.07
C GLN A 235 -17.18 12.43 3.20
N LEU A 236 -16.04 12.88 3.77
CA LEU A 236 -14.96 13.50 3.02
C LEU A 236 -14.41 12.55 1.94
N LEU A 237 -14.21 11.27 2.27
CA LEU A 237 -13.79 10.25 1.31
C LEU A 237 -14.79 10.11 0.16
N MET A 238 -16.09 10.10 0.42
CA MET A 238 -17.12 10.01 -0.63
C MET A 238 -17.11 11.24 -1.56
N VAL A 239 -16.87 12.45 -1.00
CA VAL A 239 -16.71 13.67 -1.80
C VAL A 239 -15.45 13.58 -2.68
N ILE A 240 -14.35 13.09 -2.13
CA ILE A 240 -13.11 12.85 -2.86
C ILE A 240 -13.36 11.84 -3.98
N ALA A 241 -13.93 10.68 -3.69
CA ALA A 241 -14.17 9.62 -4.66
C ALA A 241 -14.98 10.09 -5.89
N LYS A 242 -15.97 10.95 -5.65
CA LYS A 242 -16.81 11.53 -6.72
C LYS A 242 -16.13 12.65 -7.52
N SER A 243 -15.01 13.16 -7.06
CA SER A 243 -14.34 14.33 -7.65
C SER A 243 -12.96 14.03 -8.24
N THR A 244 -12.35 12.90 -7.89
CA THR A 244 -10.97 12.56 -8.28
C THR A 244 -10.82 12.33 -9.78
N PRO A 245 -9.67 12.70 -10.38
CA PRO A 245 -8.59 13.50 -9.80
C PRO A 245 -8.94 14.99 -9.77
N PHE A 246 -8.63 15.68 -8.69
CA PHE A 246 -8.94 17.12 -8.57
C PHE A 246 -7.91 17.87 -7.72
N LYS A 247 -7.78 19.19 -7.97
CA LYS A 247 -7.00 20.07 -7.12
C LYS A 247 -7.79 20.42 -5.86
N PRO A 248 -7.29 20.12 -4.64
CA PRO A 248 -8.06 20.33 -3.43
C PRO A 248 -8.25 21.82 -3.11
N VAL A 249 -9.50 22.22 -2.92
CA VAL A 249 -9.88 23.54 -2.38
C VAL A 249 -10.43 23.29 -0.98
N TYR A 250 -9.58 23.44 0.03
CA TYR A 250 -9.88 23.05 1.42
C TYR A 250 -11.17 23.68 1.96
N GLN A 251 -11.46 24.93 1.60
CA GLN A 251 -12.71 25.58 2.02
C GLN A 251 -13.94 24.83 1.45
N LYS A 252 -13.95 24.49 0.18
CA LYS A 252 -15.07 23.74 -0.43
C LYS A 252 -15.25 22.36 0.21
N LEU A 253 -14.17 21.66 0.51
CA LEU A 253 -14.23 20.37 1.20
C LEU A 253 -14.78 20.53 2.61
N ALA A 254 -14.36 21.55 3.34
CA ALA A 254 -14.86 21.87 4.68
C ALA A 254 -16.36 22.16 4.68
N ASP A 255 -16.83 23.00 3.74
CA ASP A 255 -18.24 23.40 3.63
C ASP A 255 -19.17 22.20 3.36
N VAL A 256 -18.76 21.27 2.51
CA VAL A 256 -19.57 20.08 2.15
C VAL A 256 -19.59 19.03 3.28
N THR A 257 -18.51 18.92 4.07
CA THR A 257 -18.35 17.89 5.09
C THR A 257 -18.63 18.38 6.51
N ASN A 258 -18.84 19.65 6.71
CA ASN A 258 -18.92 20.30 8.04
C ASN A 258 -17.69 19.98 8.92
N LEU A 259 -16.52 19.89 8.29
CA LEU A 259 -15.20 19.78 8.95
C LEU A 259 -14.56 21.18 9.04
N SER A 260 -13.62 21.36 9.97
CA SER A 260 -12.82 22.57 10.01
C SER A 260 -11.89 22.62 8.78
N ARG A 261 -11.83 23.79 8.11
CA ARG A 261 -10.90 23.99 6.99
C ARG A 261 -9.45 23.71 7.38
N ASN A 262 -9.06 24.04 8.61
CA ASN A 262 -7.69 23.84 9.09
C ASN A 262 -7.35 22.38 9.30
N ASP A 263 -8.34 21.51 9.51
CA ASP A 263 -8.15 20.06 9.75
C ASP A 263 -8.13 19.27 8.44
N ILE A 264 -8.66 19.80 7.33
CA ILE A 264 -8.71 19.11 6.03
C ILE A 264 -7.31 18.60 5.60
N PRO A 265 -6.22 19.39 5.66
CA PRO A 265 -4.89 18.90 5.28
C PRO A 265 -4.44 17.67 6.10
N ASN A 266 -4.70 17.66 7.41
CA ASN A 266 -4.39 16.55 8.29
C ASN A 266 -5.24 15.31 7.94
N HIS A 267 -6.53 15.50 7.67
CA HIS A 267 -7.39 14.41 7.26
C HIS A 267 -6.97 13.78 5.93
N LEU A 268 -6.59 14.59 4.95
CA LEU A 268 -6.01 14.09 3.69
C LEU A 268 -4.68 13.36 3.93
N TYR A 269 -3.83 13.88 4.81
CA TYR A 269 -2.58 13.20 5.18
C TYR A 269 -2.85 11.83 5.82
N TYR A 270 -3.81 11.73 6.74
CA TYR A 270 -4.16 10.45 7.37
C TYR A 270 -4.71 9.45 6.37
N MET A 271 -5.58 9.88 5.46
CA MET A 271 -6.10 9.02 4.39
C MET A 271 -5.00 8.55 3.43
N GLU A 272 -4.03 9.40 3.10
CA GLU A 272 -2.88 9.05 2.28
C GLU A 272 -2.01 8.01 2.98
N ARG A 273 -1.69 8.22 4.26
CA ARG A 273 -0.90 7.28 5.05
C ARG A 273 -1.61 5.94 5.24
N ALA A 274 -2.92 5.93 5.33
CA ALA A 274 -3.72 4.72 5.42
C ALA A 274 -3.91 3.98 4.07
N GLY A 275 -3.39 4.52 2.97
CA GLY A 275 -3.49 3.91 1.64
C GLY A 275 -4.91 3.98 1.03
N ILE A 276 -5.66 5.02 1.37
CA ILE A 276 -7.01 5.28 0.82
C ILE A 276 -6.96 6.29 -0.32
N ILE A 277 -6.11 7.30 -0.20
CA ILE A 277 -5.88 8.30 -1.25
C ILE A 277 -4.38 8.43 -1.58
N ALA A 278 -4.10 9.08 -2.69
CA ALA A 278 -2.75 9.52 -3.06
C ALA A 278 -2.77 11.02 -3.37
N GLN A 279 -1.73 11.74 -2.93
CA GLN A 279 -1.57 13.16 -3.19
C GLN A 279 -0.38 13.39 -4.13
N LEU A 280 -0.66 13.94 -5.31
CA LEU A 280 0.37 14.38 -6.24
C LEU A 280 0.81 15.79 -5.85
N ARG A 281 2.10 15.95 -5.59
CA ARG A 281 2.71 17.22 -5.15
C ARG A 281 3.56 17.81 -6.25
N ASP A 282 3.76 19.12 -6.19
CA ASP A 282 4.74 19.80 -7.03
C ASP A 282 6.18 19.50 -6.57
N ASN A 283 7.15 19.87 -7.41
CA ASN A 283 8.58 19.69 -7.12
C ASN A 283 9.23 20.94 -6.50
N THR A 284 8.46 21.83 -5.88
CA THR A 284 8.95 23.15 -5.47
C THR A 284 10.04 23.07 -4.39
N SER A 285 10.01 22.04 -3.53
CA SER A 285 10.96 21.90 -2.40
C SER A 285 12.17 21.02 -2.69
N GLY A 286 12.21 20.31 -3.82
CA GLY A 286 13.23 19.30 -4.11
C GLY A 286 13.25 18.11 -3.14
N ILE A 287 12.41 18.13 -2.12
CA ILE A 287 12.28 17.08 -1.10
C ILE A 287 10.94 16.38 -1.27
N ARG A 288 10.99 15.06 -1.45
CA ARG A 288 9.79 14.22 -1.60
C ARG A 288 8.82 14.45 -0.44
N GLY A 289 7.57 14.76 -0.77
CA GLY A 289 6.47 14.91 0.20
C GLY A 289 6.29 16.28 0.82
N LEU A 290 7.21 17.25 0.58
CA LEU A 290 7.07 18.64 1.10
C LEU A 290 6.47 19.61 0.08
N GLY A 291 6.30 19.21 -1.18
CA GLY A 291 5.67 20.04 -2.21
C GLY A 291 4.19 20.31 -1.93
N LYS A 292 3.66 21.35 -2.56
CA LYS A 292 2.24 21.68 -2.51
C LYS A 292 1.41 20.60 -3.20
N VAL A 293 0.28 20.22 -2.60
CA VAL A 293 -0.65 19.26 -3.20
C VAL A 293 -1.34 19.89 -4.41
N GLU A 294 -1.12 19.33 -5.58
CA GLU A 294 -1.68 19.80 -6.84
C GLU A 294 -2.88 18.93 -7.29
N LYS A 295 -2.84 17.62 -7.06
CA LYS A 295 -3.96 16.71 -7.35
C LYS A 295 -4.13 15.68 -6.22
N VAL A 296 -5.38 15.26 -6.00
CA VAL A 296 -5.74 14.16 -5.10
C VAL A 296 -6.39 13.06 -5.93
N TYR A 297 -5.96 11.82 -5.69
CA TYR A 297 -6.47 10.60 -6.30
C TYR A 297 -7.00 9.65 -5.21
N LEU A 298 -7.85 8.69 -5.55
CA LEU A 298 -7.96 7.48 -4.75
C LEU A 298 -6.65 6.68 -4.89
N ASP A 299 -6.32 5.88 -3.89
CA ASP A 299 -5.05 5.15 -3.84
C ASP A 299 -4.85 4.22 -5.03
N ASN A 300 -5.90 3.50 -5.39
CA ASN A 300 -5.89 2.54 -6.48
C ASN A 300 -7.25 2.50 -7.19
N THR A 301 -7.30 1.86 -8.36
CA THR A 301 -8.49 1.82 -9.20
C THR A 301 -9.63 1.00 -8.61
N ASN A 302 -9.35 -0.03 -7.82
CA ASN A 302 -10.39 -0.84 -7.17
C ASN A 302 -11.23 0.00 -6.20
N LEU A 303 -10.61 1.00 -5.53
CA LEU A 303 -11.35 1.95 -4.69
C LEU A 303 -12.28 2.86 -5.51
N ILE A 304 -11.95 3.18 -6.77
CA ILE A 304 -12.84 3.94 -7.64
C ILE A 304 -14.10 3.11 -7.93
N TYR A 305 -13.94 1.84 -8.29
CA TYR A 305 -15.07 0.95 -8.56
C TYR A 305 -15.93 0.69 -7.31
N ALA A 306 -15.32 0.60 -6.13
CA ALA A 306 -16.04 0.36 -4.88
C ALA A 306 -16.81 1.58 -4.36
N LEU A 307 -16.24 2.79 -4.47
CA LEU A 307 -16.76 4.01 -3.84
C LEU A 307 -17.60 4.89 -4.78
N ALA A 308 -17.28 4.88 -6.06
CA ALA A 308 -17.91 5.76 -7.06
C ALA A 308 -17.90 5.10 -8.45
N PRO A 309 -18.59 3.95 -8.62
CA PRO A 309 -18.57 3.22 -9.89
C PRO A 309 -19.07 4.06 -11.06
N GLU A 310 -19.97 5.02 -10.82
CA GLU A 310 -20.44 5.98 -11.81
C GLU A 310 -19.36 6.98 -12.26
N GLN A 311 -18.30 7.16 -11.48
CA GLN A 311 -17.14 7.98 -11.77
C GLN A 311 -15.95 7.17 -12.30
N ALA A 312 -16.10 5.86 -12.45
CA ALA A 312 -15.08 5.00 -13.06
C ALA A 312 -14.93 5.32 -14.56
N ASN A 313 -14.80 6.63 -14.87
CA ASN A 313 -14.49 7.05 -16.22
C ASN A 313 -13.03 6.74 -16.54
N ILE A 314 -12.79 6.50 -17.80
CA ILE A 314 -11.49 6.01 -18.28
C ILE A 314 -10.34 6.97 -17.96
N GLY A 315 -10.59 8.29 -17.87
CA GLY A 315 -9.58 9.30 -17.52
C GLY A 315 -9.06 9.11 -16.08
N ASN A 316 -9.98 8.98 -15.12
CA ASN A 316 -9.65 8.80 -13.70
C ASN A 316 -8.88 7.49 -13.46
N LEU A 317 -9.30 6.40 -14.10
CA LEU A 317 -8.65 5.10 -13.97
C LEU A 317 -7.20 5.14 -14.45
N ARG A 318 -6.93 5.81 -15.58
CA ARG A 318 -5.59 5.91 -16.19
C ARG A 318 -4.61 6.61 -15.26
N GLU A 319 -4.95 7.83 -14.83
CA GLU A 319 -4.07 8.62 -13.97
C GLU A 319 -3.88 7.95 -12.60
N THR A 320 -4.95 7.40 -12.01
CA THR A 320 -4.89 6.67 -10.74
C THR A 320 -3.99 5.44 -10.83
N PHE A 321 -4.12 4.63 -11.88
CA PHE A 321 -3.26 3.47 -12.11
C PHE A 321 -1.79 3.89 -12.26
N PHE A 322 -1.51 4.86 -13.13
CA PHE A 322 -0.15 5.34 -13.35
C PHE A 322 0.50 5.84 -12.06
N MET A 323 -0.20 6.70 -11.32
CA MET A 323 0.26 7.21 -10.03
C MET A 323 0.49 6.08 -9.01
N ASN A 324 -0.44 5.13 -8.91
CA ASN A 324 -0.35 4.02 -7.97
C ASN A 324 0.88 3.15 -8.23
N GLN A 325 1.11 2.74 -9.49
CA GLN A 325 2.21 1.85 -9.83
C GLN A 325 3.58 2.55 -9.75
N MET A 326 3.68 3.77 -10.27
CA MET A 326 4.97 4.45 -10.40
C MET A 326 5.49 5.00 -9.07
N ARG A 327 4.62 5.45 -8.15
CA ARG A 327 5.06 6.01 -6.86
C ARG A 327 5.72 5.01 -5.92
N VAL A 328 5.60 3.71 -6.18
CA VAL A 328 6.20 2.66 -5.34
C VAL A 328 7.73 2.78 -5.37
N ASN A 329 8.31 2.96 -6.57
CA ASN A 329 9.75 2.96 -6.77
C ASN A 329 10.30 4.30 -7.28
N HIS A 330 9.43 5.27 -7.62
CA HIS A 330 9.83 6.55 -8.20
C HIS A 330 9.26 7.74 -7.44
N ASN A 331 9.95 8.87 -7.54
CA ASN A 331 9.43 10.14 -7.08
C ASN A 331 8.55 10.77 -8.16
N VAL A 332 7.25 10.53 -8.08
CA VAL A 332 6.25 11.07 -9.01
C VAL A 332 5.83 12.44 -8.53
N VAL A 333 6.00 13.46 -9.37
CA VAL A 333 5.59 14.83 -9.09
C VAL A 333 4.69 15.39 -10.19
N CYS A 334 3.95 16.47 -9.87
CA CYS A 334 3.11 17.14 -10.84
C CYS A 334 3.98 17.86 -11.89
N SER A 335 3.72 17.59 -13.16
CA SER A 335 4.39 18.32 -14.24
C SER A 335 3.81 19.73 -14.38
N LYS A 336 4.65 20.68 -14.80
CA LYS A 336 4.21 22.07 -15.11
C LYS A 336 3.47 22.17 -16.45
N ILE A 337 3.68 21.20 -17.33
CA ILE A 337 3.19 21.24 -18.71
C ILE A 337 2.28 20.05 -19.07
N SER A 338 2.23 19.02 -18.20
CA SER A 338 1.48 17.79 -18.45
C SER A 338 0.97 17.19 -17.14
N ASP A 339 0.68 15.87 -17.08
CA ASP A 339 0.13 15.23 -15.90
C ASP A 339 1.19 14.92 -14.85
N PHE A 340 2.27 14.21 -15.22
CA PHE A 340 3.29 13.73 -14.29
C PHE A 340 4.71 14.01 -14.77
N GLU A 341 5.64 14.08 -13.81
CA GLU A 341 7.07 14.09 -14.03
C GLU A 341 7.75 13.05 -13.14
N ILE A 342 8.67 12.26 -13.72
CA ILE A 342 9.48 11.25 -13.04
C ILE A 342 10.91 11.35 -13.58
N ASP A 343 11.89 11.61 -12.73
CA ASP A 343 13.31 11.64 -13.07
C ASP A 343 13.63 12.53 -14.29
N GLY A 344 12.92 13.66 -14.41
CA GLY A 344 13.07 14.62 -15.52
C GLY A 344 12.40 14.20 -16.83
N ALA A 345 11.67 13.09 -16.85
CA ALA A 345 10.78 12.71 -17.96
C ALA A 345 9.35 13.16 -17.67
N THR A 346 8.69 13.72 -18.67
CA THR A 346 7.30 14.22 -18.60
C THR A 346 6.35 13.21 -19.23
N PHE A 347 5.24 12.94 -18.55
CA PHE A 347 4.24 11.95 -18.95
C PHE A 347 2.87 12.60 -19.09
N GLU A 348 2.29 12.45 -20.27
CA GLU A 348 0.91 12.83 -20.58
C GLU A 348 0.05 11.57 -20.70
N ILE A 349 -0.93 11.44 -19.81
CA ILE A 349 -1.78 10.26 -19.74
C ILE A 349 -3.05 10.49 -20.56
N GLY A 350 -3.38 9.57 -21.45
CA GLY A 350 -4.57 9.75 -22.26
C GLY A 350 -5.07 8.53 -22.99
N GLY A 351 -6.17 8.70 -23.70
CA GLY A 351 -6.76 7.66 -24.54
C GLY A 351 -6.09 7.53 -25.91
N LYS A 352 -6.55 6.55 -26.69
CA LYS A 352 -6.01 6.21 -28.03
C LYS A 352 -5.81 7.44 -28.95
N LYS A 353 -6.68 8.44 -28.86
CA LYS A 353 -6.65 9.65 -29.70
C LYS A 353 -5.80 10.80 -29.12
N LYS A 354 -5.19 10.64 -27.93
CA LYS A 354 -4.39 11.70 -27.30
C LYS A 354 -3.20 12.08 -28.20
N GLY A 355 -3.02 13.40 -28.43
CA GLY A 355 -1.98 13.96 -29.28
C GLY A 355 -0.75 14.43 -28.46
N GLN A 356 0.30 14.88 -29.17
CA GLN A 356 1.60 15.26 -28.58
C GLN A 356 1.69 16.72 -28.12
N LYS A 357 0.69 17.53 -28.41
CA LYS A 357 0.72 19.00 -28.24
C LYS A 357 1.18 19.46 -26.84
N GLN A 358 0.79 18.76 -25.80
CA GLN A 358 1.11 19.16 -24.40
C GLN A 358 2.58 18.89 -24.04
N ILE A 359 3.22 17.92 -24.68
CA ILE A 359 4.61 17.52 -24.39
C ILE A 359 5.62 18.02 -25.41
N GLU A 360 5.22 18.80 -26.41
CA GLU A 360 6.10 19.31 -27.49
C GLU A 360 7.31 20.10 -26.95
N THR A 361 7.17 20.77 -25.82
CA THR A 361 8.22 21.53 -25.17
C THR A 361 9.04 20.74 -24.16
N ALA A 362 8.67 19.49 -23.90
CA ALA A 362 9.37 18.63 -22.95
C ALA A 362 10.66 18.07 -23.57
N ALA A 363 11.77 18.18 -22.85
CA ALA A 363 13.04 17.59 -23.31
C ALA A 363 12.95 16.05 -23.44
N LYS A 364 12.16 15.41 -22.56
CA LYS A 364 11.86 13.97 -22.58
C LYS A 364 10.36 13.80 -22.33
N GLY A 365 9.55 13.86 -23.39
CA GLY A 365 8.10 13.77 -23.30
C GLY A 365 7.58 12.41 -23.80
N TYR A 366 6.70 11.78 -23.01
CA TYR A 366 6.06 10.51 -23.32
C TYR A 366 4.54 10.63 -23.24
N ILE A 367 3.85 9.98 -24.19
CA ILE A 367 2.40 9.85 -24.16
C ILE A 367 2.08 8.44 -23.71
N VAL A 368 1.39 8.31 -22.60
CA VAL A 368 0.93 7.03 -22.07
C VAL A 368 -0.50 6.81 -22.48
N LYS A 369 -0.75 5.78 -23.29
CA LYS A 369 -2.08 5.48 -23.83
C LYS A 369 -2.65 4.19 -23.27
N ASP A 370 -3.92 4.22 -22.90
CA ASP A 370 -4.70 3.00 -22.75
C ASP A 370 -5.23 2.50 -24.12
N ASP A 371 -5.92 1.37 -24.11
CA ASP A 371 -6.50 0.75 -25.31
C ASP A 371 -5.52 0.57 -26.50
N ILE A 372 -4.22 0.53 -26.23
CA ILE A 372 -3.19 0.13 -27.17
C ILE A 372 -2.38 -1.04 -26.59
N GLU A 373 -2.13 -2.03 -27.43
CA GLU A 373 -1.37 -3.23 -27.04
C GLU A 373 0.13 -3.02 -27.22
N PHE A 374 0.52 -2.21 -28.22
CA PHE A 374 1.91 -1.94 -28.57
C PHE A 374 2.18 -0.45 -28.64
N GLY A 375 3.34 -0.05 -28.11
CA GLY A 375 3.85 1.31 -28.22
C GLY A 375 4.77 1.50 -29.41
N TYR A 376 5.07 2.76 -29.72
CA TYR A 376 6.08 3.14 -30.72
C TYR A 376 6.60 4.55 -30.43
N ALA A 377 7.87 4.80 -30.74
CA ALA A 377 8.53 6.07 -30.45
C ALA A 377 8.33 6.48 -28.97
N ASN A 378 7.72 7.65 -28.70
CA ASN A 378 7.43 8.12 -27.34
C ASN A 378 6.00 7.80 -26.87
N ILE A 379 5.29 6.90 -27.53
CA ILE A 379 3.94 6.45 -27.17
C ILE A 379 4.06 5.09 -26.49
N ILE A 380 3.69 5.03 -25.20
CA ILE A 380 3.85 3.85 -24.34
C ILE A 380 2.47 3.32 -23.93
N PRO A 381 2.23 1.99 -23.98
CA PRO A 381 1.01 1.42 -23.45
C PRO A 381 0.90 1.59 -21.93
N LEU A 382 -0.26 2.00 -21.43
CA LEU A 382 -0.47 2.22 -19.99
C LEU A 382 -0.21 0.96 -19.15
N TRP A 383 -0.64 -0.21 -19.62
CA TRP A 383 -0.48 -1.49 -18.90
C TRP A 383 0.99 -1.83 -18.60
N ALA A 384 1.94 -1.38 -19.44
CA ALA A 384 3.36 -1.67 -19.27
C ALA A 384 3.95 -1.08 -17.98
N PHE A 385 3.37 0.01 -17.47
CA PHE A 385 3.80 0.64 -16.21
C PHE A 385 3.44 -0.16 -14.94
N GLY A 386 2.74 -1.26 -15.07
CA GLY A 386 2.44 -2.18 -13.96
C GLY A 386 3.32 -3.43 -13.93
N LEU A 387 4.34 -3.52 -14.85
CA LEU A 387 5.25 -4.67 -14.96
C LEU A 387 6.65 -4.41 -14.27
#